data_9eb2a9af5aed1804feb15f8dd2ef8ec7
#
_entry.id   9eb2a9af5aed1804feb15f8dd2ef8ec7
#
_cell.length_a   1.000
_cell.length_b   1.000
_cell.length_c   1.000
_cell.angle_alpha   90.00
_cell.angle_beta   90.00
_cell.angle_gamma   90.00
#
_symmetry.space_group_name_H-M   'P 1'
#
loop_
_entity.id
_entity.type
_entity.pdbx_description
1 polymer ?
#
loop_
_entity_poly.entity_id
_entity_poly.type
_entity_poly.pdbx_seq_one_letter_code
_entity_poly.pdbx_strand_id
1 'polypeptide(L)'
;MKLPKKISRYCVHCKKHTEHIISVIKGKDRGSLKWGSIQRAYKRGRGQGYGNLGKWGSKPAISKFKMTGAKTSKKTNLKFTCEVCGKSSLQRYGIRAKKVVIE
;
A
#
# COMPACT_ATOMS: atom_id res chain seq x y z
N MET A 1 -5.63 -15.62 -2.63
CA MET A 1 -6.05 -15.48 -4.04
C MET A 1 -4.83 -15.70 -4.92
N LYS A 2 -4.92 -16.64 -5.84
CA LYS A 2 -3.85 -16.95 -6.80
C LYS A 2 -4.12 -16.20 -8.11
N LEU A 3 -3.11 -15.62 -8.69
CA LEU A 3 -3.18 -14.87 -9.95
C LEU A 3 -2.04 -15.28 -10.86
N PRO A 4 -2.25 -15.37 -12.19
CA PRO A 4 -1.16 -15.62 -13.13
C PRO A 4 -0.22 -14.40 -13.21
N LYS A 5 1.01 -14.62 -13.65
CA LYS A 5 1.98 -13.53 -13.86
C LYS A 5 1.56 -12.59 -14.99
N LYS A 6 0.94 -13.15 -16.03
CA LYS A 6 0.52 -12.41 -17.22
C LYS A 6 -0.96 -12.65 -17.51
N ILE A 7 -1.63 -11.63 -17.99
CA ILE A 7 -3.01 -11.71 -18.48
C ILE A 7 -3.15 -10.90 -19.77
N SER A 8 -4.04 -11.35 -20.66
CA SER A 8 -4.46 -10.55 -21.81
C SER A 8 -5.51 -9.52 -21.35
N ARG A 9 -5.26 -8.26 -21.61
CA ARG A 9 -6.12 -7.14 -21.24
C ARG A 9 -6.10 -6.06 -22.31
N TYR A 10 -7.21 -5.31 -22.43
CA TYR A 10 -7.26 -4.16 -23.32
C TYR A 10 -6.35 -3.03 -22.80
N CYS A 11 -5.40 -2.62 -23.65
CA CYS A 11 -4.53 -1.48 -23.38
C CYS A 11 -5.08 -0.23 -24.05
N VAL A 12 -5.37 0.80 -23.25
CA VAL A 12 -5.93 2.08 -23.73
C VAL A 12 -4.96 2.80 -24.67
N HIS A 13 -3.66 2.65 -24.43
CA HIS A 13 -2.62 3.32 -25.23
C HIS A 13 -2.35 2.59 -26.55
N CYS A 14 -2.33 1.27 -26.52
CA CYS A 14 -2.15 0.44 -27.73
C CYS A 14 -3.45 0.28 -28.51
N LYS A 15 -4.61 0.60 -27.92
CA LYS A 15 -5.97 0.44 -28.47
C LYS A 15 -6.28 -0.99 -28.94
N LYS A 16 -5.66 -1.98 -28.30
CA LYS A 16 -5.83 -3.41 -28.58
C LYS A 16 -5.61 -4.26 -27.33
N HIS A 17 -6.02 -5.51 -27.39
CA HIS A 17 -5.68 -6.47 -26.33
C HIS A 17 -4.21 -6.83 -26.40
N THR A 18 -3.51 -6.68 -25.29
CA THR A 18 -2.07 -7.00 -25.16
C THR A 18 -1.83 -7.75 -23.86
N GLU A 19 -0.71 -8.43 -23.77
CA GLU A 19 -0.28 -9.07 -22.54
C GLU A 19 0.15 -8.02 -21.51
N HIS A 20 -0.31 -8.21 -20.27
CA HIS A 20 0.03 -7.35 -19.15
C HIS A 20 0.62 -8.18 -18.02
N ILE A 21 1.71 -7.69 -17.46
CA ILE A 21 2.34 -8.24 -16.27
C ILE A 21 1.60 -7.72 -15.05
N ILE A 22 1.23 -8.64 -14.14
CA ILE A 22 0.56 -8.31 -12.88
C ILE A 22 1.60 -8.09 -11.78
N SER A 23 1.46 -7.01 -11.02
CA SER A 23 2.23 -6.78 -9.80
C SER A 23 1.33 -6.23 -8.69
N VAL A 24 1.65 -6.58 -7.43
CA VAL A 24 0.96 -6.04 -6.26
C VAL A 24 1.62 -4.72 -5.86
N ILE A 25 0.81 -3.67 -5.69
CA ILE A 25 1.32 -2.39 -5.23
C ILE A 25 1.44 -2.40 -3.72
N LYS A 26 2.63 -2.14 -3.22
CA LYS A 26 2.89 -1.90 -1.81
C LYS A 26 2.34 -0.53 -1.40
N GLY A 27 1.77 -0.46 -0.22
CA GLY A 27 1.33 0.81 0.36
C GLY A 27 2.51 1.78 0.51
N LYS A 28 2.23 3.07 0.35
CA LYS A 28 3.23 4.12 0.54
C LYS A 28 3.59 4.23 2.01
N ASP A 29 4.87 4.34 2.32
CA ASP A 29 5.35 4.55 3.67
C ASP A 29 5.03 5.96 4.17
N ARG A 30 5.01 6.13 5.49
CA ARG A 30 4.73 7.42 6.13
C ARG A 30 5.87 8.40 5.86
N GLY A 31 5.54 9.58 5.37
CA GLY A 31 6.50 10.67 5.20
C GLY A 31 6.93 11.29 6.54
N SER A 32 8.18 11.75 6.63
CA SER A 32 8.76 12.36 7.83
C SER A 32 8.11 13.70 8.24
N LEU A 33 7.46 14.39 7.30
CA LEU A 33 6.77 15.66 7.56
C LEU A 33 5.33 15.49 8.02
N LYS A 34 4.77 14.29 7.93
CA LYS A 34 3.38 14.03 8.27
C LYS A 34 3.16 13.93 9.77
N TRP A 35 1.96 14.29 10.18
CA TRP A 35 1.49 14.13 11.55
C TRP A 35 1.57 12.67 11.99
N GLY A 36 2.12 12.43 13.19
CA GLY A 36 2.38 11.09 13.73
C GLY A 36 3.70 10.47 13.27
N SER A 37 4.52 11.18 12.49
CA SER A 37 5.91 10.80 12.24
C SER A 37 6.78 11.03 13.47
N ILE A 38 7.61 10.04 13.81
CA ILE A 38 8.60 10.14 14.91
C ILE A 38 9.61 11.25 14.62
N GLN A 39 10.08 11.35 13.38
CA GLN A 39 11.02 12.39 12.95
C GLN A 39 10.45 13.79 13.08
N ARG A 40 9.18 13.97 12.73
CA ARG A 40 8.50 15.26 12.93
C ARG A 40 8.39 15.62 14.41
N ALA A 41 8.00 14.67 15.27
CA ALA A 41 7.92 14.87 16.71
C ALA A 41 9.29 15.28 17.29
N TYR A 42 10.34 14.65 16.85
CA TYR A 42 11.71 14.94 17.24
C TYR A 42 12.13 16.37 16.88
N LYS A 43 11.91 16.77 15.63
CA LYS A 43 12.22 18.13 15.14
C LYS A 43 11.41 19.23 15.85
N ARG A 44 10.24 18.91 16.34
CA ARG A 44 9.39 19.84 17.11
C ARG A 44 9.68 19.85 18.60
N GLY A 45 10.77 19.24 19.05
CA GLY A 45 11.18 19.20 20.45
C GLY A 45 10.35 18.28 21.36
N ARG A 46 9.53 17.41 20.78
CA ARG A 46 8.85 16.35 21.53
C ARG A 46 9.77 15.16 21.67
N GLY A 47 10.51 15.16 22.75
CA GLY A 47 11.63 14.30 22.91
C GLY A 47 11.33 12.88 23.35
N GLN A 48 12.37 12.09 23.32
CA GLN A 48 12.47 10.77 23.92
C GLN A 48 12.49 10.90 25.44
N GLY A 49 12.01 9.87 26.12
CA GLY A 49 12.05 9.80 27.59
C GLY A 49 10.76 10.27 28.28
N TYR A 50 9.77 10.71 27.53
CA TYR A 50 8.47 11.12 28.07
C TYR A 50 7.38 10.11 27.73
N GLY A 51 7.53 8.85 28.13
CA GLY A 51 6.61 7.79 27.81
C GLY A 51 6.46 7.58 26.29
N ASN A 52 5.25 7.63 25.77
CA ASN A 52 4.99 7.42 24.34
C ASN A 52 5.35 8.61 23.44
N LEU A 53 5.66 9.76 23.99
CA LEU A 53 5.91 10.98 23.20
C LEU A 53 7.12 10.87 22.31
N GLY A 54 8.18 10.18 22.75
CA GLY A 54 9.38 9.96 21.97
C GLY A 54 9.21 8.96 20.83
N LYS A 55 8.26 8.01 20.94
CA LYS A 55 8.01 6.97 19.95
C LYS A 55 6.82 7.27 19.05
N TRP A 56 5.75 7.83 19.57
CA TRP A 56 4.48 8.02 18.89
C TRP A 56 4.19 9.47 18.51
N GLY A 57 4.95 10.40 19.05
CA GLY A 57 4.78 11.83 18.80
C GLY A 57 3.40 12.33 19.21
N SER A 58 2.64 12.80 18.26
CA SER A 58 1.29 13.36 18.47
C SER A 58 0.17 12.30 18.46
N LYS A 59 0.48 11.04 18.21
CA LYS A 59 -0.51 9.95 18.22
C LYS A 59 -0.35 9.05 19.43
N PRO A 60 -1.45 8.51 19.99
CA PRO A 60 -1.38 7.56 21.10
C PRO A 60 -0.71 6.25 20.68
N ALA A 61 -0.21 5.49 21.66
CA ALA A 61 0.36 4.16 21.43
C ALA A 61 -0.67 3.22 20.82
N ILE A 62 -0.19 2.25 20.05
CA ILE A 62 -1.03 1.25 19.38
C ILE A 62 -1.90 0.45 20.36
N SER A 63 -1.44 0.24 21.59
CA SER A 63 -2.20 -0.42 22.66
C SER A 63 -3.50 0.29 23.02
N LYS A 64 -3.61 1.57 22.73
CA LYS A 64 -4.84 2.35 22.93
C LYS A 64 -5.86 2.22 21.80
N PHE A 65 -5.48 1.62 20.68
CA PHE A 65 -6.38 1.36 19.54
C PHE A 65 -7.10 0.03 19.73
N LYS A 66 -8.35 0.07 20.19
CA LYS A 66 -9.15 -1.13 20.48
C LYS A 66 -9.33 -2.09 19.28
N MET A 67 -9.36 -1.56 18.06
CA MET A 67 -9.62 -2.33 16.84
C MET A 67 -8.38 -2.53 15.97
N THR A 68 -7.18 -2.31 16.49
CA THR A 68 -5.94 -2.50 15.73
C THR A 68 -5.73 -3.99 15.43
N GLY A 69 -5.48 -4.30 14.15
CA GLY A 69 -5.26 -5.68 13.71
C GLY A 69 -6.53 -6.55 13.61
N ALA A 70 -7.72 -5.98 13.82
CA ALA A 70 -8.98 -6.73 13.74
C ALA A 70 -9.29 -7.25 12.33
N LYS A 71 -8.87 -6.54 11.28
CA LYS A 71 -9.08 -6.94 9.89
C LYS A 71 -8.05 -7.96 9.44
N THR A 72 -8.50 -9.14 9.05
CA THR A 72 -7.65 -10.22 8.52
C THR A 72 -7.50 -10.17 7.00
N SER A 73 -8.34 -9.43 6.29
CA SER A 73 -8.31 -9.27 4.84
C SER A 73 -8.19 -7.80 4.43
N LYS A 74 -7.58 -7.57 3.28
CA LYS A 74 -7.41 -6.23 2.68
C LYS A 74 -7.89 -6.24 1.24
N LYS A 75 -8.35 -5.10 0.73
CA LYS A 75 -8.58 -4.94 -0.70
C LYS A 75 -7.26 -5.06 -1.46
N THR A 76 -7.25 -5.89 -2.49
CA THR A 76 -6.08 -6.04 -3.35
C THR A 76 -5.86 -4.77 -4.14
N ASN A 77 -4.60 -4.41 -4.35
CA ASN A 77 -4.22 -3.29 -5.19
C ASN A 77 -3.21 -3.79 -6.23
N LEU A 78 -3.70 -4.04 -7.44
CA LEU A 78 -2.93 -4.62 -8.53
C LEU A 78 -2.59 -3.56 -9.57
N LYS A 79 -1.38 -3.66 -10.08
CA LYS A 79 -0.88 -2.88 -11.21
C LYS A 79 -0.69 -3.81 -12.41
N PHE A 80 -1.18 -3.39 -13.55
CA PHE A 80 -1.06 -4.08 -14.82
C PHE A 80 -0.13 -3.28 -15.72
N THR A 81 1.00 -3.84 -16.09
CA THR A 81 1.97 -3.19 -16.97
C THR A 81 1.92 -3.84 -18.34
N CYS A 82 1.62 -3.05 -19.37
CA CYS A 82 1.58 -3.54 -20.77
C CYS A 82 2.99 -3.90 -21.23
N GLU A 83 3.17 -5.07 -21.85
CA GLU A 83 4.46 -5.48 -22.40
C GLU A 83 4.85 -4.72 -23.67
N VAL A 84 3.88 -4.22 -24.44
CA VAL A 84 4.13 -3.54 -25.71
C VAL A 84 4.52 -2.07 -25.50
N CYS A 85 3.70 -1.31 -24.75
CA CYS A 85 3.96 0.13 -24.56
C CYS A 85 4.63 0.47 -23.24
N GLY A 86 4.79 -0.49 -22.32
CA GLY A 86 5.39 -0.29 -20.99
C GLY A 86 4.57 0.54 -20.02
N LYS A 87 3.39 1.03 -20.41
CA LYS A 87 2.53 1.84 -19.54
C LYS A 87 1.76 0.96 -18.56
N SER A 88 1.59 1.46 -17.36
CA SER A 88 0.92 0.75 -16.28
C SER A 88 -0.44 1.35 -15.98
N SER A 89 -1.40 0.49 -15.68
CA SER A 89 -2.74 0.87 -15.21
C SER A 89 -3.07 0.16 -13.90
N LEU A 90 -3.96 0.75 -13.13
CA LEU A 90 -4.47 0.15 -11.91
C LEU A 90 -5.80 -0.57 -12.17
N GLN A 91 -6.12 -1.50 -11.28
CA GLN A 91 -7.46 -2.08 -11.28
C GLN A 91 -8.49 -1.04 -10.83
N ARG A 92 -9.70 -1.11 -11.37
CA ARG A 92 -10.80 -0.20 -11.00
C ARG A 92 -11.34 -0.49 -9.60
N TYR A 93 -11.51 -1.77 -9.27
CA TYR A 93 -12.02 -2.22 -7.98
C TYR A 93 -11.12 -3.31 -7.40
N GLY A 94 -10.83 -3.23 -6.10
CA GLY A 94 -10.07 -4.26 -5.40
C GLY A 94 -10.98 -5.33 -4.80
N ILE A 95 -10.64 -6.58 -5.00
CA ILE A 95 -11.28 -7.72 -4.36
C ILE A 95 -10.63 -7.94 -2.99
N ARG A 96 -11.42 -8.24 -1.97
CA ARG A 96 -10.88 -8.57 -0.65
C ARG A 96 -10.21 -9.93 -0.64
N ALA A 97 -8.99 -9.97 -0.15
CA ALA A 97 -8.25 -11.22 0.03
C ALA A 97 -7.36 -11.17 1.27
N LYS A 98 -7.12 -12.34 1.88
CA LYS A 98 -6.13 -12.48 2.97
C LYS A 98 -4.71 -12.37 2.43
N LYS A 99 -4.44 -13.03 1.31
CA LYS A 99 -3.13 -13.09 0.65
C LYS A 99 -3.31 -13.14 -0.87
N VAL A 100 -2.42 -12.48 -1.59
CA VAL A 100 -2.31 -12.57 -3.06
C VAL A 100 -1.01 -13.25 -3.39
N VAL A 101 -1.07 -14.29 -4.22
CA VAL A 101 0.07 -15.03 -4.74
C VAL A 101 0.05 -14.91 -6.26
N ILE A 102 1.16 -14.52 -6.83
CA ILE A 102 1.36 -14.43 -8.29
C ILE A 102 2.22 -15.60 -8.71
N GLU A 103 1.67 -16.44 -9.55
CA GLU A 103 2.35 -17.66 -10.05
C GLU A 103 2.84 -17.50 -11.48
#